data_8e923832ffa83c1bbe86fc91cafd3cbe
#
_entry.id   8e923832ffa83c1bbe86fc91cafd3cbe
#
_cell.length_a   1.000
_cell.length_b   1.000
_cell.length_c   1.000
_cell.angle_alpha   90.00
_cell.angle_beta   90.00
_cell.angle_gamma   90.00
#
_symmetry.space_group_name_H-M   'P 1'
#
loop_
_entity.id
_entity.type
_entity.pdbx_description
1 polymer ?
#
loop_
_entity_poly.entity_id
_entity_poly.type
_entity_poly.pdbx_seq_one_letter_code
_entity_poly.pdbx_strand_id
1 'polypeptide(L)'
;MRLQDKVAIVTGAGSGIGLATTLLFAREGARLVLNDIDQQGLETLLTDVGKEKGRAVVGDVALEETARSLAQEAVSAFGHIDVLVNNAGVFFDKDITDMTVEEWERLMDVNLKSMFLCCKHVIPHMLRQKKGAIVNLASINSFIGMELEGVSTFAYCITKAGALQLTKSLTTRYAAEGIRANCVCPAFIETNVLKHRGTPQWVAELWRAAGAALPIGRPGQPEEVANAILFLASDEASFVTGCPLLVDGGYLAR
;
A
#
# COMPACT_ATOMS: atom_id res chain seq x y z
N MET A 1 17.62 -14.51 1.11
CA MET A 1 16.92 -13.24 0.80
C MET A 1 15.73 -13.57 -0.09
N ARG A 2 14.54 -13.17 0.32
CA ARG A 2 13.25 -13.55 -0.32
C ARG A 2 12.96 -12.78 -1.62
N LEU A 3 13.62 -11.61 -1.80
CA LEU A 3 13.47 -10.75 -2.98
C LEU A 3 14.82 -10.49 -3.67
N GLN A 4 15.77 -11.42 -3.55
CA GLN A 4 17.08 -11.28 -4.17
C GLN A 4 16.95 -10.96 -5.66
N ASP A 5 17.53 -9.83 -6.08
CA ASP A 5 17.54 -9.29 -7.45
C ASP A 5 16.16 -8.97 -8.07
N LYS A 6 15.07 -9.08 -7.31
CA LYS A 6 13.72 -8.64 -7.72
C LYS A 6 13.64 -7.13 -7.82
N VAL A 7 12.97 -6.63 -8.83
CA VAL A 7 12.67 -5.19 -9.00
C VAL A 7 11.27 -4.91 -8.46
N ALA A 8 11.18 -4.07 -7.42
CA ALA A 8 9.94 -3.72 -6.78
C ALA A 8 9.65 -2.21 -6.83
N ILE A 9 8.44 -1.86 -7.20
CA ILE A 9 7.90 -0.50 -7.11
C ILE A 9 7.09 -0.38 -5.82
N VAL A 10 7.33 0.65 -5.00
CA VAL A 10 6.57 0.93 -3.78
C VAL A 10 6.07 2.37 -3.82
N THR A 11 4.75 2.56 -3.76
CA THR A 11 4.13 3.88 -3.68
C THR A 11 3.86 4.30 -2.22
N GLY A 12 3.96 5.61 -1.92
CA GLY A 12 3.87 6.10 -0.54
C GLY A 12 5.01 5.57 0.33
N ALA A 13 6.23 5.53 -0.22
CA ALA A 13 7.38 4.88 0.39
C ALA A 13 8.01 5.68 1.54
N GLY A 14 7.70 6.97 1.66
CA GLY A 14 8.38 7.90 2.59
C GLY A 14 7.95 7.76 4.05
N SER A 15 6.86 7.04 4.37
CA SER A 15 6.37 6.95 5.74
C SER A 15 5.59 5.66 6.04
N GLY A 16 5.37 5.40 7.34
CA GLY A 16 4.48 4.34 7.83
C GLY A 16 4.77 2.96 7.23
N ILE A 17 3.73 2.31 6.72
CA ILE A 17 3.80 0.96 6.14
C ILE A 17 4.70 0.94 4.89
N GLY A 18 4.64 2.00 4.06
CA GLY A 18 5.48 2.10 2.86
C GLY A 18 6.97 2.15 3.18
N LEU A 19 7.35 2.93 4.20
CA LEU A 19 8.73 3.02 4.69
C LEU A 19 9.21 1.67 5.25
N ALA A 20 8.42 1.05 6.13
CA ALA A 20 8.75 -0.26 6.70
C ALA A 20 8.88 -1.34 5.60
N THR A 21 7.99 -1.33 4.59
CA THR A 21 8.06 -2.24 3.43
C THR A 21 9.32 -2.00 2.61
N THR A 22 9.66 -0.75 2.33
CA THR A 22 10.86 -0.38 1.57
C THR A 22 12.13 -0.88 2.24
N LEU A 23 12.29 -0.58 3.54
CA LEU A 23 13.45 -1.01 4.31
C LEU A 23 13.56 -2.53 4.41
N LEU A 24 12.44 -3.23 4.57
CA LEU A 24 12.40 -4.69 4.60
C LEU A 24 12.77 -5.27 3.23
N PHE A 25 12.21 -4.75 2.13
CA PHE A 25 12.53 -5.21 0.78
C PHE A 25 14.00 -5.00 0.42
N ALA A 26 14.59 -3.88 0.84
CA ALA A 26 16.03 -3.62 0.66
C ALA A 26 16.91 -4.66 1.38
N ARG A 27 16.55 -5.01 2.64
CA ARG A 27 17.22 -6.08 3.42
C ARG A 27 17.07 -7.46 2.76
N GLU A 28 15.96 -7.69 2.07
CA GLU A 28 15.67 -8.92 1.36
C GLU A 28 16.22 -8.96 -0.07
N GLY A 29 17.08 -7.99 -0.43
CA GLY A 29 17.85 -7.99 -1.67
C GLY A 29 17.16 -7.41 -2.89
N ALA A 30 16.01 -6.72 -2.72
CA ALA A 30 15.31 -6.08 -3.81
C ALA A 30 16.05 -4.85 -4.34
N ARG A 31 15.85 -4.57 -5.64
CA ARG A 31 16.07 -3.26 -6.28
C ARG A 31 14.75 -2.50 -6.26
N LEU A 32 14.78 -1.21 -5.95
CA LEU A 32 13.59 -0.48 -5.55
C LEU A 32 13.39 0.78 -6.40
N VAL A 33 12.14 0.98 -6.84
CA VAL A 33 11.68 2.27 -7.34
C VAL A 33 10.63 2.79 -6.36
N LEU A 34 10.94 3.92 -5.74
CA LEU A 34 10.21 4.47 -4.62
C LEU A 34 9.46 5.73 -5.04
N ASN A 35 8.20 5.83 -4.67
CA ASN A 35 7.41 7.02 -4.91
C ASN A 35 6.88 7.60 -3.60
N ASP A 36 6.97 8.89 -3.49
CA ASP A 36 6.25 9.72 -2.51
C ASP A 36 6.11 11.15 -3.05
N ILE A 37 5.28 11.97 -2.43
CA ILE A 37 5.24 13.41 -2.65
C ILE A 37 6.33 14.15 -1.87
N ASP A 38 6.85 13.53 -0.80
CA ASP A 38 7.91 14.06 0.05
C ASP A 38 9.29 13.75 -0.56
N GLN A 39 9.83 14.73 -1.29
CA GLN A 39 11.15 14.62 -1.90
C GLN A 39 12.25 14.37 -0.87
N GLN A 40 12.25 15.11 0.24
CA GLN A 40 13.30 15.02 1.25
C GLN A 40 13.28 13.67 1.97
N GLY A 41 12.08 13.15 2.25
CA GLY A 41 11.90 11.81 2.81
C GLY A 41 12.45 10.73 1.88
N LEU A 42 12.18 10.82 0.57
CA LEU A 42 12.71 9.89 -0.42
C LEU A 42 14.24 9.97 -0.57
N GLU A 43 14.84 11.16 -0.54
CA GLU A 43 16.29 11.34 -0.61
C GLU A 43 16.99 10.68 0.59
N THR A 44 16.43 10.85 1.79
CA THR A 44 16.91 10.18 3.00
C THR A 44 16.81 8.67 2.88
N LEU A 45 15.65 8.17 2.44
CA LEU A 45 15.40 6.75 2.27
C LEU A 45 16.32 6.09 1.23
N LEU A 46 16.66 6.80 0.14
CA LEU A 46 17.63 6.32 -0.84
C LEU A 46 19.04 6.15 -0.26
N THR A 47 19.38 6.91 0.76
CA THR A 47 20.66 6.75 1.47
C THR A 47 20.70 5.43 2.24
N ASP A 48 19.57 5.07 2.87
CA ASP A 48 19.43 3.81 3.63
C ASP A 48 19.35 2.58 2.72
N VAL A 49 18.71 2.70 1.56
CA VAL A 49 18.57 1.63 0.55
C VAL A 49 19.87 1.40 -0.22
N GLY A 50 20.63 2.46 -0.44
CA GLY A 50 21.81 2.46 -1.33
C GLY A 50 21.45 2.88 -2.76
N LYS A 51 22.18 3.88 -3.27
CA LYS A 51 21.91 4.50 -4.59
C LYS A 51 22.03 3.55 -5.78
N GLU A 52 22.77 2.47 -5.64
CA GLU A 52 22.89 1.42 -6.67
C GLU A 52 21.64 0.54 -6.75
N LYS A 53 20.88 0.42 -5.65
CA LYS A 53 19.67 -0.42 -5.56
C LYS A 53 18.37 0.37 -5.58
N GLY A 54 18.41 1.68 -5.30
CA GLY A 54 17.24 2.54 -5.19
C GLY A 54 17.14 3.58 -6.29
N ARG A 55 15.91 3.89 -6.71
CA ARG A 55 15.54 5.05 -7.52
C ARG A 55 14.34 5.72 -6.89
N ALA A 56 14.22 7.03 -7.05
CA ALA A 56 13.07 7.80 -6.58
C ALA A 56 12.34 8.46 -7.74
N VAL A 57 11.02 8.43 -7.66
CA VAL A 57 10.11 9.20 -8.51
C VAL A 57 9.23 10.04 -7.59
N VAL A 58 9.59 11.31 -7.44
CA VAL A 58 8.82 12.29 -6.66
C VAL A 58 7.58 12.68 -7.44
N GLY A 59 6.41 12.62 -6.81
CA GLY A 59 5.17 13.07 -7.44
C GLY A 59 3.92 12.45 -6.86
N ASP A 60 2.79 13.05 -7.18
CA ASP A 60 1.47 12.55 -6.79
C ASP A 60 1.09 11.34 -7.65
N VAL A 61 0.99 10.18 -7.02
CA VAL A 61 0.64 8.92 -7.70
C VAL A 61 -0.79 8.89 -8.27
N ALA A 62 -1.63 9.85 -7.88
CA ALA A 62 -2.95 10.06 -8.47
C ALA A 62 -2.90 10.66 -9.90
N LEU A 63 -1.71 11.11 -10.34
CA LEU A 63 -1.45 11.60 -11.69
C LEU A 63 -0.88 10.47 -12.56
N GLU A 64 -1.44 10.30 -13.76
CA GLU A 64 -1.01 9.24 -14.69
C GLU A 64 0.46 9.37 -15.10
N GLU A 65 0.96 10.59 -15.18
CA GLU A 65 2.37 10.88 -15.47
C GLU A 65 3.31 10.21 -14.44
N THR A 66 2.99 10.36 -13.15
CA THR A 66 3.77 9.75 -12.08
C THR A 66 3.76 8.22 -12.18
N ALA A 67 2.58 7.62 -12.39
CA ALA A 67 2.45 6.17 -12.54
C ALA A 67 3.22 5.62 -13.76
N ARG A 68 3.21 6.36 -14.87
CA ARG A 68 4.00 6.03 -16.07
C ARG A 68 5.49 6.13 -15.78
N SER A 69 5.93 7.20 -15.14
CA SER A 69 7.34 7.42 -14.79
C SER A 69 7.88 6.33 -13.87
N LEU A 70 7.09 5.82 -12.93
CA LEU A 70 7.47 4.70 -12.07
C LEU A 70 7.80 3.43 -12.87
N ALA A 71 6.94 3.06 -13.81
CA ALA A 71 7.17 1.89 -14.64
C ALA A 71 8.37 2.09 -15.59
N GLN A 72 8.51 3.29 -16.16
CA GLN A 72 9.64 3.63 -17.03
C GLN A 72 10.96 3.61 -16.27
N GLU A 73 11.03 4.19 -15.07
CA GLU A 73 12.24 4.21 -14.25
C GLU A 73 12.67 2.79 -13.86
N ALA A 74 11.70 1.92 -13.47
CA ALA A 74 12.02 0.54 -13.12
C ALA A 74 12.64 -0.23 -14.30
N VAL A 75 12.08 -0.07 -15.49
CA VAL A 75 12.59 -0.76 -16.70
C VAL A 75 13.91 -0.15 -17.15
N SER A 76 14.05 1.18 -17.12
CA SER A 76 15.27 1.88 -17.54
C SER A 76 16.45 1.56 -16.63
N ALA A 77 16.23 1.58 -15.31
CA ALA A 77 17.29 1.37 -14.33
C ALA A 77 17.64 -0.10 -14.11
N PHE A 78 16.64 -1.01 -14.20
CA PHE A 78 16.80 -2.40 -13.77
C PHE A 78 16.34 -3.45 -14.78
N GLY A 79 15.74 -3.05 -15.89
CA GLY A 79 15.39 -3.90 -17.02
C GLY A 79 14.04 -4.62 -16.93
N HIS A 80 13.42 -4.71 -15.76
CA HIS A 80 12.18 -5.47 -15.54
C HIS A 80 11.39 -4.97 -14.32
N ILE A 81 10.20 -5.56 -14.06
CA ILE A 81 9.36 -5.27 -12.90
C ILE A 81 8.80 -6.58 -12.36
N ASP A 82 9.19 -7.00 -11.15
CA ASP A 82 8.67 -8.21 -10.52
C ASP A 82 7.51 -7.93 -9.56
N VAL A 83 7.58 -6.80 -8.83
CA VAL A 83 6.64 -6.49 -7.75
C VAL A 83 6.12 -5.07 -7.89
N LEU A 84 4.81 -4.89 -7.68
CA LEU A 84 4.17 -3.60 -7.48
C LEU A 84 3.47 -3.61 -6.11
N VAL A 85 3.85 -2.68 -5.24
CA VAL A 85 3.17 -2.43 -3.96
C VAL A 85 2.43 -1.09 -4.06
N ASN A 86 1.11 -1.14 -4.22
CA ASN A 86 0.22 0.01 -4.18
C ASN A 86 -0.12 0.32 -2.72
N ASN A 87 0.74 1.12 -2.07
CA ASN A 87 0.59 1.47 -0.65
C ASN A 87 0.14 2.91 -0.43
N ALA A 88 0.42 3.84 -1.34
CA ALA A 88 0.02 5.24 -1.20
C ALA A 88 -1.46 5.38 -0.83
N GLY A 89 -1.76 6.25 0.13
CA GLY A 89 -3.12 6.48 0.57
C GLY A 89 -3.22 7.66 1.53
N VAL A 90 -4.42 8.23 1.56
CA VAL A 90 -4.83 9.29 2.49
C VAL A 90 -6.06 8.83 3.26
N PHE A 91 -6.28 9.44 4.41
CA PHE A 91 -7.41 9.15 5.27
C PHE A 91 -8.14 10.43 5.64
N PHE A 92 -9.45 10.44 5.39
CA PHE A 92 -10.38 11.46 5.86
C PHE A 92 -11.59 10.76 6.49
N ASP A 93 -12.07 11.31 7.58
CA ASP A 93 -13.33 10.96 8.22
C ASP A 93 -14.24 12.18 8.20
N LYS A 94 -15.37 12.04 7.56
CA LYS A 94 -16.46 13.01 7.49
C LYS A 94 -17.77 12.30 7.25
N ASP A 95 -18.86 12.86 7.75
CA ASP A 95 -20.18 12.39 7.39
C ASP A 95 -20.51 12.74 5.94
N ILE A 96 -21.39 11.94 5.33
CA ILE A 96 -21.73 12.06 3.91
C ILE A 96 -22.31 13.44 3.56
N THR A 97 -22.97 14.08 4.51
CA THR A 97 -23.57 15.41 4.35
C THR A 97 -22.54 16.54 4.39
N ASP A 98 -21.38 16.31 5.01
CA ASP A 98 -20.35 17.34 5.27
C ASP A 98 -19.13 17.23 4.35
N MET A 99 -18.98 16.07 3.67
CA MET A 99 -17.87 15.84 2.75
C MET A 99 -18.07 16.63 1.46
N THR A 100 -17.07 17.43 1.08
CA THR A 100 -17.12 18.11 -0.22
C THR A 100 -16.80 17.15 -1.38
N VAL A 101 -17.20 17.55 -2.58
CA VAL A 101 -16.91 16.76 -3.79
C VAL A 101 -15.40 16.63 -4.00
N GLU A 102 -14.65 17.69 -3.75
CA GLU A 102 -13.18 17.72 -3.91
C GLU A 102 -12.50 16.77 -2.91
N GLU A 103 -12.96 16.69 -1.67
CA GLU A 103 -12.46 15.75 -0.67
C GLU A 103 -12.75 14.30 -1.06
N TRP A 104 -13.96 14.04 -1.55
CA TRP A 104 -14.34 12.74 -2.10
C TRP A 104 -13.44 12.36 -3.29
N GLU A 105 -13.30 13.26 -4.28
CA GLU A 105 -12.46 13.02 -5.45
C GLU A 105 -11.00 12.78 -5.05
N ARG A 106 -10.48 13.54 -4.09
CA ARG A 106 -9.11 13.32 -3.59
C ARG A 106 -8.91 11.94 -2.98
N LEU A 107 -9.87 11.47 -2.16
CA LEU A 107 -9.83 10.10 -1.60
C LEU A 107 -9.86 9.04 -2.70
N MET A 108 -10.78 9.17 -3.67
CA MET A 108 -10.90 8.23 -4.78
C MET A 108 -9.64 8.25 -5.65
N ASP A 109 -9.10 9.40 -5.92
CA ASP A 109 -7.91 9.59 -6.76
C ASP A 109 -6.67 8.96 -6.14
N VAL A 110 -6.41 9.23 -4.85
CA VAL A 110 -5.20 8.73 -4.20
C VAL A 110 -5.33 7.26 -3.82
N ASN A 111 -6.48 6.83 -3.25
CA ASN A 111 -6.58 5.49 -2.66
C ASN A 111 -6.99 4.40 -3.67
N LEU A 112 -7.60 4.77 -4.80
CA LEU A 112 -8.12 3.79 -5.76
C LEU A 112 -7.67 4.05 -7.20
N LYS A 113 -7.86 5.26 -7.74
CA LYS A 113 -7.43 5.59 -9.11
C LYS A 113 -5.93 5.38 -9.28
N SER A 114 -5.12 5.75 -8.28
CA SER A 114 -3.67 5.55 -8.30
C SER A 114 -3.28 4.07 -8.51
N MET A 115 -3.97 3.14 -7.84
CA MET A 115 -3.73 1.71 -8.00
C MET A 115 -4.04 1.25 -9.42
N PHE A 116 -5.14 1.75 -10.00
CA PHE A 116 -5.47 1.50 -11.40
C PHE A 116 -4.38 2.04 -12.34
N LEU A 117 -3.92 3.28 -12.14
CA LEU A 117 -2.89 3.90 -12.97
C LEU A 117 -1.55 3.15 -12.89
N CYS A 118 -1.10 2.79 -11.69
CA CYS A 118 0.11 1.99 -11.51
C CYS A 118 -0.02 0.61 -12.20
N CYS A 119 -1.14 -0.09 -12.00
CA CYS A 119 -1.40 -1.37 -12.65
C CYS A 119 -1.43 -1.22 -14.19
N LYS A 120 -2.06 -0.17 -14.72
CA LYS A 120 -2.13 0.13 -16.16
C LYS A 120 -0.75 0.19 -16.81
N HIS A 121 0.22 0.81 -16.14
CA HIS A 121 1.57 0.98 -16.68
C HIS A 121 2.53 -0.17 -16.35
N VAL A 122 2.30 -0.91 -15.26
CA VAL A 122 3.18 -2.02 -14.83
C VAL A 122 2.79 -3.36 -15.49
N ILE A 123 1.50 -3.68 -15.58
CA ILE A 123 1.01 -4.98 -16.09
C ILE A 123 1.55 -5.31 -17.49
N PRO A 124 1.65 -4.39 -18.47
CA PRO A 124 2.23 -4.71 -19.79
C PRO A 124 3.66 -5.26 -19.71
N HIS A 125 4.46 -4.83 -18.71
CA HIS A 125 5.81 -5.34 -18.49
C HIS A 125 5.77 -6.73 -17.88
N MET A 126 4.94 -6.96 -16.87
CA MET A 126 4.75 -8.27 -16.23
C MET A 126 4.22 -9.32 -17.24
N LEU A 127 3.32 -8.94 -18.14
CA LEU A 127 2.80 -9.82 -19.19
C LEU A 127 3.91 -10.30 -20.15
N ARG A 128 4.84 -9.41 -20.55
CA ARG A 128 5.99 -9.81 -21.38
C ARG A 128 6.92 -10.78 -20.66
N GLN A 129 7.04 -10.66 -19.34
CA GLN A 129 7.84 -11.54 -18.49
C GLN A 129 7.12 -12.85 -18.13
N LYS A 130 5.78 -12.90 -18.31
CA LYS A 130 4.89 -13.97 -17.81
C LYS A 130 5.08 -14.23 -16.31
N LYS A 131 5.38 -13.18 -15.57
CA LYS A 131 5.62 -13.21 -14.13
C LYS A 131 5.40 -11.83 -13.51
N GLY A 132 4.73 -11.79 -12.34
CA GLY A 132 4.56 -10.57 -11.57
C GLY A 132 3.81 -10.81 -10.27
N ALA A 133 4.01 -9.91 -9.30
CA ALA A 133 3.26 -9.88 -8.05
C ALA A 133 2.77 -8.45 -7.75
N ILE A 134 1.47 -8.29 -7.57
CA ILE A 134 0.84 -7.02 -7.19
C ILE A 134 0.30 -7.17 -5.78
N VAL A 135 0.66 -6.24 -4.89
CA VAL A 135 0.15 -6.18 -3.53
C VAL A 135 -0.51 -4.81 -3.30
N ASN A 136 -1.81 -4.82 -3.12
CA ASN A 136 -2.60 -3.61 -2.85
C ASN A 136 -2.79 -3.41 -1.35
N LEU A 137 -2.64 -2.19 -0.83
CA LEU A 137 -2.95 -1.87 0.55
C LEU A 137 -4.44 -1.54 0.68
N ALA A 138 -5.21 -2.53 1.08
CA ALA A 138 -6.63 -2.43 1.43
C ALA A 138 -6.79 -2.05 2.93
N SER A 139 -7.79 -2.54 3.63
CA SER A 139 -8.06 -2.33 5.05
C SER A 139 -9.11 -3.32 5.55
N ILE A 140 -9.30 -3.47 6.86
CA ILE A 140 -10.52 -4.05 7.43
C ILE A 140 -11.77 -3.31 6.95
N ASN A 141 -11.65 -2.01 6.66
CA ASN A 141 -12.71 -1.19 6.08
C ASN A 141 -13.14 -1.63 4.66
N SER A 142 -12.46 -2.60 4.07
CA SER A 142 -12.95 -3.25 2.83
C SER A 142 -14.13 -4.18 3.06
N PHE A 143 -14.40 -4.55 4.32
CA PHE A 143 -15.41 -5.54 4.71
C PHE A 143 -16.53 -4.97 5.57
N ILE A 144 -16.27 -3.85 6.24
CA ILE A 144 -17.18 -3.23 7.21
C ILE A 144 -17.28 -1.73 6.99
N GLY A 145 -18.43 -1.14 7.36
CA GLY A 145 -18.53 0.28 7.64
C GLY A 145 -17.92 0.58 9.02
N MET A 146 -17.33 1.74 9.16
CA MET A 146 -16.71 2.17 10.41
C MET A 146 -16.94 3.66 10.65
N GLU A 147 -17.07 4.01 11.90
CA GLU A 147 -16.96 5.38 12.39
C GLU A 147 -15.75 5.50 13.33
N LEU A 148 -15.22 6.69 13.46
CA LEU A 148 -14.14 7.03 14.36
C LEU A 148 -14.59 8.24 15.18
N GLU A 149 -14.72 8.06 16.52
CA GLU A 149 -15.20 9.11 17.43
C GLU A 149 -16.55 9.72 17.01
N GLY A 150 -17.47 8.90 16.48
CA GLY A 150 -18.80 9.32 16.04
C GLY A 150 -18.84 9.96 14.64
N VAL A 151 -17.73 9.97 13.91
CA VAL A 151 -17.63 10.48 12.53
C VAL A 151 -17.46 9.33 11.54
N SER A 152 -18.21 9.36 10.45
CA SER A 152 -18.19 8.28 9.45
C SER A 152 -16.88 8.25 8.65
N THR A 153 -16.40 7.04 8.36
CA THR A 153 -15.29 6.79 7.43
C THR A 153 -15.77 6.26 6.07
N PHE A 154 -17.04 6.54 5.70
CA PHE A 154 -17.70 5.90 4.55
C PHE A 154 -16.90 5.97 3.25
N ALA A 155 -16.36 7.15 2.92
CA ALA A 155 -15.62 7.35 1.67
C ALA A 155 -14.31 6.53 1.65
N TYR A 156 -13.62 6.47 2.78
CA TYR A 156 -12.44 5.62 2.93
C TYR A 156 -12.81 4.14 2.80
N CYS A 157 -13.91 3.68 3.42
CA CYS A 157 -14.42 2.31 3.28
C CYS A 157 -14.67 1.96 1.81
N ILE A 158 -15.29 2.87 1.05
CA ILE A 158 -15.55 2.67 -0.38
C ILE A 158 -14.25 2.50 -1.17
N THR A 159 -13.23 3.35 -0.92
CA THR A 159 -11.94 3.21 -1.62
C THR A 159 -11.26 1.88 -1.30
N LYS A 160 -11.33 1.42 -0.04
CA LYS A 160 -10.70 0.17 0.39
C LYS A 160 -11.48 -1.08 -0.07
N ALA A 161 -12.80 -1.01 -0.14
CA ALA A 161 -13.62 -2.03 -0.81
C ALA A 161 -13.30 -2.10 -2.31
N GLY A 162 -13.10 -0.93 -2.95
CA GLY A 162 -12.65 -0.84 -4.34
C GLY A 162 -11.28 -1.49 -4.56
N ALA A 163 -10.31 -1.29 -3.66
CA ALA A 163 -8.99 -1.92 -3.71
C ALA A 163 -9.07 -3.46 -3.63
N LEU A 164 -9.94 -3.98 -2.75
CA LEU A 164 -10.21 -5.42 -2.66
C LEU A 164 -10.82 -5.96 -3.97
N GLN A 165 -11.81 -5.26 -4.52
CA GLN A 165 -12.47 -5.69 -5.76
C GLN A 165 -11.53 -5.58 -6.97
N LEU A 166 -10.69 -4.52 -7.05
CA LEU A 166 -9.63 -4.40 -8.06
C LEU A 166 -8.68 -5.61 -8.00
N THR A 167 -8.25 -6.00 -6.80
CA THR A 167 -7.39 -7.17 -6.58
C THR A 167 -7.99 -8.45 -7.17
N LYS A 168 -9.27 -8.72 -6.87
CA LYS A 168 -9.99 -9.89 -7.42
C LYS A 168 -10.11 -9.84 -8.94
N SER A 169 -10.41 -8.67 -9.49
CA SER A 169 -10.53 -8.47 -10.94
C SER A 169 -9.20 -8.69 -11.67
N LEU A 170 -8.10 -8.19 -11.10
CA LEU A 170 -6.75 -8.43 -11.63
C LEU A 170 -6.40 -9.93 -11.60
N THR A 171 -6.69 -10.61 -10.49
CA THR A 171 -6.47 -12.05 -10.36
C THR A 171 -7.24 -12.83 -11.43
N THR A 172 -8.54 -12.61 -11.55
CA THR A 172 -9.39 -13.30 -12.53
C THR A 172 -8.88 -13.12 -13.96
N ARG A 173 -8.36 -11.93 -14.29
CA ARG A 173 -7.89 -11.64 -15.64
C ARG A 173 -6.47 -12.14 -15.92
N TYR A 174 -5.56 -12.06 -14.94
CA TYR A 174 -4.12 -12.18 -15.22
C TYR A 174 -3.42 -13.35 -14.52
N ALA A 175 -4.09 -14.14 -13.69
CA ALA A 175 -3.44 -15.25 -13.00
C ALA A 175 -2.89 -16.32 -13.97
N ALA A 176 -3.62 -16.63 -15.05
CA ALA A 176 -3.18 -17.54 -16.08
C ALA A 176 -1.95 -17.03 -16.88
N GLU A 177 -1.69 -15.73 -16.83
CA GLU A 177 -0.53 -15.08 -17.46
C GLU A 177 0.69 -15.01 -16.52
N GLY A 178 0.60 -15.66 -15.34
CA GLY A 178 1.69 -15.69 -14.37
C GLY A 178 1.74 -14.46 -13.44
N ILE A 179 0.70 -13.63 -13.41
CA ILE A 179 0.64 -12.44 -12.56
C ILE A 179 -0.29 -12.71 -11.39
N ARG A 180 0.24 -12.64 -10.16
CA ARG A 180 -0.54 -12.73 -8.92
C ARG A 180 -0.93 -11.33 -8.46
N ALA A 181 -2.15 -11.18 -7.96
CA ALA A 181 -2.59 -9.95 -7.32
C ALA A 181 -3.26 -10.30 -5.98
N ASN A 182 -2.78 -9.70 -4.90
CA ASN A 182 -3.32 -9.87 -3.56
C ASN A 182 -3.49 -8.52 -2.87
N CYS A 183 -4.21 -8.48 -1.77
CA CYS A 183 -4.20 -7.29 -0.91
C CYS A 183 -3.94 -7.64 0.55
N VAL A 184 -3.32 -6.72 1.25
CA VAL A 184 -3.18 -6.75 2.71
C VAL A 184 -4.26 -5.85 3.31
N CYS A 185 -4.92 -6.32 4.36
CA CYS A 185 -6.03 -5.64 5.01
C CYS A 185 -5.68 -5.36 6.48
N PRO A 186 -4.93 -4.28 6.77
CA PRO A 186 -4.60 -3.91 8.14
C PRO A 186 -5.84 -3.39 8.89
N ALA A 187 -5.80 -3.56 10.23
CA ALA A 187 -6.65 -2.81 11.15
C ALA A 187 -5.93 -1.52 11.61
N PHE A 188 -5.89 -1.28 12.90
CA PHE A 188 -5.26 -0.12 13.52
C PHE A 188 -3.74 -0.34 13.61
N ILE A 189 -2.99 0.35 12.74
CA ILE A 189 -1.53 0.29 12.67
C ILE A 189 -0.95 1.63 13.11
N GLU A 190 -0.05 1.60 14.08
CA GLU A 190 0.58 2.79 14.65
C GLU A 190 1.50 3.47 13.63
N THR A 191 0.96 4.44 12.93
CA THR A 191 1.64 5.22 11.88
C THR A 191 1.43 6.72 12.10
N ASN A 192 2.08 7.53 11.27
CA ASN A 192 1.91 8.98 11.27
C ASN A 192 0.61 9.46 10.60
N VAL A 193 -0.28 8.55 10.17
CA VAL A 193 -1.51 8.93 9.43
C VAL A 193 -2.43 9.87 10.20
N LEU A 194 -2.41 9.81 11.52
CA LEU A 194 -3.23 10.63 12.42
C LEU A 194 -2.49 11.83 13.04
N LYS A 195 -1.20 12.04 12.72
CA LYS A 195 -0.38 13.09 13.35
C LYS A 195 -0.93 14.52 13.19
N HIS A 196 -1.75 14.74 12.17
CA HIS A 196 -2.34 16.06 11.87
C HIS A 196 -3.68 16.29 12.57
N ARG A 197 -4.25 15.30 13.26
CA ARG A 197 -5.58 15.38 13.89
C ARG A 197 -5.58 15.96 15.30
N GLY A 198 -4.46 15.92 16.00
CA GLY A 198 -4.41 16.38 17.38
C GLY A 198 -3.00 16.43 17.98
N THR A 199 -2.95 16.64 19.29
CA THR A 199 -1.67 16.62 20.03
C THR A 199 -1.06 15.22 20.06
N PRO A 200 0.28 15.09 20.27
CA PRO A 200 0.90 13.78 20.43
C PRO A 200 0.26 12.91 21.52
N GLN A 201 -0.20 13.52 22.63
CA GLN A 201 -0.89 12.82 23.70
C GLN A 201 -2.23 12.27 23.24
N TRP A 202 -3.04 13.06 22.52
CA TRP A 202 -4.32 12.63 21.96
C TRP A 202 -4.11 11.47 20.98
N VAL A 203 -3.12 11.56 20.08
CA VAL A 203 -2.79 10.48 19.15
C VAL A 203 -2.41 9.19 19.88
N ALA A 204 -1.59 9.29 20.95
CA ALA A 204 -1.19 8.11 21.74
C ALA A 204 -2.39 7.48 22.49
N GLU A 205 -3.32 8.29 22.99
CA GLU A 205 -4.56 7.80 23.62
C GLU A 205 -5.47 7.09 22.61
N LEU A 206 -5.61 7.66 21.41
CA LEU A 206 -6.39 7.05 20.34
C LEU A 206 -5.82 5.68 19.93
N TRP A 207 -4.49 5.57 19.76
CA TRP A 207 -3.85 4.28 19.47
C TRP A 207 -4.04 3.26 20.60
N ARG A 208 -4.00 3.71 21.86
CA ARG A 208 -4.27 2.84 23.01
C ARG A 208 -5.71 2.34 23.00
N ALA A 209 -6.68 3.24 22.76
CA ALA A 209 -8.10 2.87 22.69
C ALA A 209 -8.38 1.93 21.51
N ALA A 210 -7.82 2.23 20.33
CA ALA A 210 -7.90 1.38 19.15
C ALA A 210 -7.30 -0.01 19.41
N GLY A 211 -6.14 -0.07 20.09
CA GLY A 211 -5.51 -1.32 20.48
C GLY A 211 -6.35 -2.15 21.45
N ALA A 212 -7.00 -1.51 22.41
CA ALA A 212 -7.89 -2.19 23.36
C ALA A 212 -9.13 -2.80 22.67
N ALA A 213 -9.53 -2.28 21.52
CA ALA A 213 -10.60 -2.83 20.71
C ALA A 213 -10.18 -4.08 19.91
N LEU A 214 -8.89 -4.39 19.81
CA LEU A 214 -8.38 -5.56 19.11
C LEU A 214 -8.26 -6.76 20.05
N PRO A 215 -8.62 -7.99 19.64
CA PRO A 215 -8.40 -9.20 20.46
C PRO A 215 -6.96 -9.39 20.93
N ILE A 216 -5.97 -8.99 20.11
CA ILE A 216 -4.54 -9.03 20.48
C ILE A 216 -4.15 -8.02 21.57
N GLY A 217 -5.00 -7.01 21.87
CA GLY A 217 -4.82 -6.05 22.96
C GLY A 217 -3.86 -4.89 22.69
N ARG A 218 -3.39 -4.72 21.46
CA ARG A 218 -2.52 -3.59 21.07
C ARG A 218 -2.70 -3.21 19.60
N PRO A 219 -2.35 -1.99 19.18
CA PRO A 219 -2.25 -1.68 17.75
C PRO A 219 -1.14 -2.49 17.10
N GLY A 220 -1.26 -2.70 15.79
CA GLY A 220 -0.19 -3.28 14.98
C GLY A 220 0.92 -2.28 14.70
N GLN A 221 2.09 -2.79 14.33
CA GLN A 221 3.23 -1.99 13.90
C GLN A 221 3.38 -2.06 12.37
N PRO A 222 3.93 -1.01 11.72
CA PRO A 222 4.17 -1.00 10.28
C PRO A 222 4.93 -2.22 9.76
N GLU A 223 5.90 -2.72 10.54
CA GLU A 223 6.73 -3.89 10.23
C GLU A 223 5.91 -5.18 10.15
N GLU A 224 4.84 -5.30 10.94
CA GLU A 224 3.97 -6.48 10.91
C GLU A 224 3.19 -6.53 9.59
N VAL A 225 2.77 -5.37 9.08
CA VAL A 225 2.14 -5.26 7.75
C VAL A 225 3.16 -5.47 6.64
N ALA A 226 4.37 -4.91 6.76
CA ALA A 226 5.45 -5.09 5.80
C ALA A 226 5.84 -6.56 5.63
N ASN A 227 5.84 -7.36 6.71
CA ASN A 227 6.09 -8.81 6.65
C ASN A 227 5.01 -9.55 5.83
N ALA A 228 3.74 -9.16 5.96
CA ALA A 228 2.65 -9.72 5.16
C ALA A 228 2.79 -9.34 3.68
N ILE A 229 3.14 -8.07 3.40
CA ILE A 229 3.43 -7.59 2.05
C ILE A 229 4.60 -8.38 1.44
N LEU A 230 5.68 -8.58 2.19
CA LEU A 230 6.85 -9.34 1.75
C LEU A 230 6.47 -10.79 1.39
N PHE A 231 5.68 -11.47 2.22
CA PHE A 231 5.19 -12.81 1.92
C PHE A 231 4.44 -12.83 0.58
N LEU A 232 3.46 -11.95 0.40
CA LEU A 232 2.65 -11.89 -0.83
C LEU A 232 3.46 -11.49 -2.07
N ALA A 233 4.51 -10.68 -1.91
CA ALA A 233 5.41 -10.27 -2.98
C ALA A 233 6.40 -11.37 -3.39
N SER A 234 6.74 -12.27 -2.48
CA SER A 234 7.74 -13.32 -2.67
C SER A 234 7.21 -14.55 -3.41
N ASP A 235 8.11 -15.41 -3.88
CA ASP A 235 7.76 -16.68 -4.54
C ASP A 235 7.16 -17.71 -3.54
N GLU A 236 7.24 -17.48 -2.23
CA GLU A 236 6.56 -18.30 -1.21
C GLU A 236 5.04 -18.26 -1.34
N ALA A 237 4.49 -17.16 -1.86
CA ALA A 237 3.08 -17.00 -2.16
C ALA A 237 2.68 -17.46 -3.57
N SER A 238 3.41 -18.40 -4.18
CA SER A 238 3.24 -18.82 -5.58
C SER A 238 1.83 -19.36 -5.89
N PHE A 239 1.12 -19.89 -4.91
CA PHE A 239 -0.27 -20.38 -5.07
C PHE A 239 -1.31 -19.48 -4.37
N VAL A 240 -0.91 -18.25 -3.98
CA VAL A 240 -1.79 -17.27 -3.32
C VAL A 240 -2.06 -16.13 -4.29
N THR A 241 -3.31 -16.01 -4.75
CA THR A 241 -3.76 -14.90 -5.59
C THR A 241 -5.25 -14.61 -5.34
N GLY A 242 -5.66 -13.34 -5.42
CA GLY A 242 -7.02 -12.88 -5.08
C GLY A 242 -7.30 -12.83 -3.57
N CYS A 243 -6.29 -13.06 -2.75
CA CYS A 243 -6.43 -13.19 -1.30
C CYS A 243 -6.45 -11.82 -0.62
N PRO A 244 -7.45 -11.54 0.24
CA PRO A 244 -7.38 -10.48 1.23
C PRO A 244 -6.70 -11.03 2.50
N LEU A 245 -5.42 -10.75 2.68
CA LEU A 245 -4.68 -11.16 3.88
C LEU A 245 -4.95 -10.18 5.02
N LEU A 246 -5.69 -10.61 6.03
CA LEU A 246 -5.96 -9.82 7.22
C LEU A 246 -4.70 -9.70 8.09
N VAL A 247 -4.38 -8.47 8.49
CA VAL A 247 -3.33 -8.13 9.47
C VAL A 247 -3.98 -7.21 10.50
N ASP A 248 -4.92 -7.77 11.26
CA ASP A 248 -5.94 -7.04 11.98
C ASP A 248 -6.00 -7.34 13.49
N GLY A 249 -5.06 -8.11 14.03
CA GLY A 249 -5.06 -8.51 15.44
C GLY A 249 -6.32 -9.24 15.87
N GLY A 250 -7.02 -9.89 14.93
CA GLY A 250 -8.27 -10.63 15.15
C GLY A 250 -9.53 -9.76 15.13
N TYR A 251 -9.46 -8.53 14.65
CA TYR A 251 -10.60 -7.59 14.67
C TYR A 251 -11.84 -8.14 13.96
N LEU A 252 -11.68 -8.74 12.80
CA LEU A 252 -12.79 -9.31 12.01
C LEU A 252 -13.12 -10.77 12.36
N ALA A 253 -12.49 -11.37 13.36
CA ALA A 253 -12.76 -12.74 13.80
C ALA A 253 -13.90 -12.83 14.83
N ARG A 254 -14.54 -11.72 15.18
CA ARG A 254 -15.59 -11.62 16.20
C ARG A 254 -16.85 -10.97 15.65
#